data_c9a1cbcb1f5100c7ee98868694f8e2f7
#
_entry.id   c9a1cbcb1f5100c7ee98868694f8e2f7
#
_cell.length_a   1.000
_cell.length_b   1.000
_cell.length_c   1.000
_cell.angle_alpha   90.00
_cell.angle_beta   90.00
_cell.angle_gamma   90.00
#
_symmetry.space_group_name_H-M   'P 1'
#
loop_
_entity.id
_entity.type
_entity.pdbx_description
1 polymer ?
#
loop_
_entity_poly.entity_id
_entity_poly.type
_entity_poly.pdbx_seq_one_letter_code
_entity_poly.pdbx_strand_id
1 'polypeptide(L)'
;MKKNDIIIITCGLLLFIGSMAFVIYRVFFADLWSKNSDKLNRELCKLKIEKEQTIFVGDIRQYIPFEWDTMYTFKPEVSIEKIYEVIGYKWTKITKATNKGMNQLVFLKDGKVVGYVYGYPKARKVFFDFGEYKGDYFTLTNNDALNMEMNMNKKGIRTFKYVKPEELEKDS
;
A
#
# COMPACT_ATOMS: atom_id res chain seq x y z
N MET A 1 20.81 -31.18 40.06
CA MET A 1 20.77 -29.83 39.44
C MET A 1 20.22 -28.86 40.48
N LYS A 2 20.94 -27.82 40.84
CA LYS A 2 20.52 -26.86 41.86
C LYS A 2 19.38 -25.99 41.29
N LYS A 3 18.46 -25.51 42.12
CA LYS A 3 17.30 -24.68 41.71
C LYS A 3 17.74 -23.46 40.87
N ASN A 4 18.89 -22.88 41.16
CA ASN A 4 19.47 -21.76 40.42
C ASN A 4 19.90 -22.15 39.01
N ASP A 5 20.40 -23.38 38.80
CA ASP A 5 20.80 -23.86 37.46
C ASP A 5 19.61 -23.99 36.54
N ILE A 6 18.45 -24.44 37.08
CA ILE A 6 17.19 -24.57 36.35
C ILE A 6 16.71 -23.18 35.93
N ILE A 7 16.72 -22.18 36.80
CA ILE A 7 16.30 -20.80 36.51
C ILE A 7 17.16 -20.21 35.40
N ILE A 8 18.50 -20.37 35.49
CA ILE A 8 19.40 -19.83 34.46
C ILE A 8 19.15 -20.46 33.10
N ILE A 9 18.97 -21.77 33.05
CA ILE A 9 18.68 -22.50 31.79
C ILE A 9 17.34 -22.05 31.20
N THR A 10 16.31 -21.91 32.05
CA THR A 10 14.98 -21.49 31.60
C THR A 10 14.99 -20.04 31.06
N CYS A 11 15.65 -19.12 31.74
CA CYS A 11 15.81 -17.73 31.26
C CYS A 11 16.60 -17.67 29.95
N GLY A 12 17.69 -18.45 29.83
CA GLY A 12 18.46 -18.56 28.60
C GLY A 12 17.63 -19.08 27.41
N LEU A 13 16.83 -20.10 27.65
CA LEU A 13 15.94 -20.66 26.64
C LEU A 13 14.86 -19.64 26.17
N LEU A 14 14.26 -18.91 27.09
CA LEU A 14 13.28 -17.87 26.77
C LEU A 14 13.88 -16.72 25.96
N LEU A 15 15.09 -16.28 26.31
CA LEU A 15 15.82 -15.26 25.56
C LEU A 15 16.18 -15.76 24.15
N PHE A 16 16.59 -17.01 24.02
CA PHE A 16 16.90 -17.61 22.72
C PHE A 16 15.64 -17.71 21.83
N ILE A 17 14.52 -18.18 22.37
CA ILE A 17 13.24 -18.27 21.65
C ILE A 17 12.77 -16.86 21.24
N GLY A 18 12.86 -15.88 22.14
CA GLY A 18 12.51 -14.48 21.86
C GLY A 18 13.37 -13.87 20.75
N SER A 19 14.69 -14.11 20.79
CA SER A 19 15.61 -13.63 19.75
C SER A 19 15.34 -14.28 18.39
N MET A 20 15.07 -15.59 18.38
CA MET A 20 14.74 -16.32 17.16
C MET A 20 13.41 -15.87 16.55
N ALA A 21 12.38 -15.67 17.38
CA ALA A 21 11.11 -15.10 16.94
C ALA A 21 11.26 -13.70 16.36
N PHE A 22 12.11 -12.86 16.98
CA PHE A 22 12.42 -11.52 16.48
C PHE A 22 13.15 -11.57 15.13
N VAL A 23 14.12 -12.47 14.95
CA VAL A 23 14.83 -12.64 13.67
C VAL A 23 13.87 -13.13 12.58
N ILE A 24 13.04 -14.13 12.88
CA ILE A 24 12.00 -14.63 11.97
C ILE A 24 11.05 -13.50 11.57
N TYR A 25 10.54 -12.74 12.54
CA TYR A 25 9.72 -11.58 12.28
C TYR A 25 10.39 -10.57 11.33
N ARG A 26 11.66 -10.22 11.61
CA ARG A 26 12.45 -9.30 10.77
C ARG A 26 12.65 -9.81 9.36
N VAL A 27 12.95 -11.09 9.18
CA VAL A 27 13.22 -11.70 7.86
C VAL A 27 11.92 -11.84 7.04
N PHE A 28 10.81 -12.25 7.66
CA PHE A 28 9.56 -12.49 6.93
C PHE A 28 8.74 -11.21 6.69
N PHE A 29 8.75 -10.26 7.63
CA PHE A 29 7.92 -9.05 7.55
C PHE A 29 8.67 -7.81 7.02
N ALA A 30 10.00 -7.78 7.04
CA ALA A 30 10.77 -6.62 6.57
C ALA A 30 10.48 -6.25 5.11
N ASP A 31 10.19 -7.26 4.26
CA ASP A 31 9.94 -7.09 2.82
C ASP A 31 8.50 -7.36 2.40
N LEU A 32 7.58 -7.61 3.36
CA LEU A 32 6.18 -7.93 3.06
C LEU A 32 5.53 -6.85 2.20
N TRP A 33 5.73 -5.59 2.54
CA TRP A 33 5.21 -4.45 1.81
C TRP A 33 5.66 -4.43 0.34
N SER A 34 6.92 -4.77 0.08
CA SER A 34 7.49 -4.81 -1.28
C SER A 34 6.88 -5.95 -2.08
N LYS A 35 6.83 -7.15 -1.51
CA LYS A 35 6.21 -8.34 -2.14
C LYS A 35 4.73 -8.10 -2.45
N ASN A 36 4.00 -7.48 -1.53
CA ASN A 36 2.59 -7.15 -1.72
C ASN A 36 2.40 -6.08 -2.80
N SER A 37 3.25 -5.06 -2.83
CA SER A 37 3.22 -4.04 -3.89
C SER A 37 3.50 -4.62 -5.28
N ASP A 38 4.42 -5.58 -5.37
CA ASP A 38 4.71 -6.29 -6.63
C ASP A 38 3.57 -7.23 -7.03
N LYS A 39 2.92 -7.90 -6.06
CA LYS A 39 1.72 -8.71 -6.34
C LYS A 39 0.59 -7.84 -6.86
N LEU A 40 0.29 -6.71 -6.19
CA LEU A 40 -0.73 -5.75 -6.62
C LEU A 40 -0.48 -5.28 -8.05
N ASN A 41 0.75 -4.86 -8.33
CA ASN A 41 1.12 -4.41 -9.68
C ASN A 41 0.88 -5.50 -10.73
N ARG A 42 1.21 -6.77 -10.43
CA ARG A 42 0.96 -7.89 -11.34
C ARG A 42 -0.52 -8.14 -11.58
N GLU A 43 -1.34 -8.11 -10.52
CA GLU A 43 -2.79 -8.31 -10.66
C GLU A 43 -3.44 -7.21 -11.52
N LEU A 44 -3.11 -5.95 -11.26
CA LEU A 44 -3.62 -4.83 -12.05
C LEU A 44 -3.14 -4.84 -13.51
N CYS A 45 -1.92 -5.33 -13.76
CA CYS A 45 -1.41 -5.48 -15.12
C CYS A 45 -2.06 -6.62 -15.93
N LYS A 46 -2.75 -7.57 -15.28
CA LYS A 46 -3.53 -8.63 -15.96
C LYS A 46 -4.85 -8.12 -16.55
N LEU A 47 -5.36 -6.98 -16.07
CA LEU A 47 -6.60 -6.40 -16.57
C LEU A 47 -6.44 -6.08 -18.06
N LYS A 48 -7.33 -6.67 -18.88
CA LYS A 48 -7.29 -6.50 -20.33
C LYS A 48 -7.90 -5.17 -20.72
N ILE A 49 -7.17 -4.39 -21.49
CA ILE A 49 -7.60 -3.12 -22.07
C ILE A 49 -6.74 -2.85 -23.31
N GLU A 50 -7.31 -2.27 -24.34
CA GLU A 50 -6.56 -1.81 -25.50
C GLU A 50 -5.96 -0.42 -25.25
N LYS A 51 -4.92 -0.07 -26.02
CA LYS A 51 -4.32 1.26 -25.91
C LYS A 51 -5.33 2.34 -26.27
N GLU A 52 -5.26 3.45 -25.55
CA GLU A 52 -6.12 4.63 -25.71
C GLU A 52 -7.61 4.37 -25.42
N GLN A 53 -7.93 3.23 -24.81
CA GLN A 53 -9.26 2.97 -24.28
C GLN A 53 -9.40 3.38 -22.83
N THR A 54 -10.65 3.65 -22.42
CA THR A 54 -11.06 3.82 -21.04
C THR A 54 -12.17 2.83 -20.75
N ILE A 55 -12.07 2.13 -19.64
CA ILE A 55 -13.10 1.20 -19.17
C ILE A 55 -13.39 1.44 -17.69
N PHE A 56 -14.64 1.23 -17.29
CA PHE A 56 -15.00 1.18 -15.88
C PHE A 56 -14.65 -0.20 -15.32
N VAL A 57 -13.70 -0.26 -14.39
CA VAL A 57 -13.25 -1.52 -13.76
C VAL A 57 -14.13 -1.90 -12.58
N GLY A 58 -14.83 -0.91 -12.00
CA GLY A 58 -15.56 -1.07 -10.76
C GLY A 58 -14.64 -1.09 -9.54
N ASP A 59 -15.04 -1.81 -8.52
CA ASP A 59 -14.32 -1.89 -7.26
C ASP A 59 -13.04 -2.72 -7.37
N ILE A 60 -11.89 -2.06 -7.35
CA ILE A 60 -10.59 -2.71 -7.50
C ILE A 60 -10.10 -3.43 -6.24
N ARG A 61 -10.81 -3.37 -5.10
CA ARG A 61 -10.45 -4.12 -3.89
C ARG A 61 -10.30 -5.62 -4.17
N GLN A 62 -11.11 -6.17 -5.06
CA GLN A 62 -11.05 -7.57 -5.49
C GLN A 62 -9.71 -7.97 -6.17
N TYR A 63 -8.94 -6.99 -6.64
CA TYR A 63 -7.62 -7.20 -7.26
C TYR A 63 -6.46 -6.90 -6.32
N ILE A 64 -6.73 -6.51 -5.06
CA ILE A 64 -5.69 -6.31 -4.04
C ILE A 64 -5.39 -7.66 -3.38
N PRO A 65 -4.23 -8.29 -3.64
CA PRO A 65 -3.98 -9.69 -3.28
C PRO A 65 -3.39 -9.85 -1.86
N PHE A 66 -3.74 -8.95 -0.95
CA PHE A 66 -3.30 -8.97 0.44
C PHE A 66 -4.33 -8.28 1.34
N GLU A 67 -4.35 -8.62 2.62
CA GLU A 67 -5.21 -7.97 3.61
C GLU A 67 -4.71 -6.56 3.94
N TRP A 68 -5.64 -5.64 4.10
CA TRP A 68 -5.42 -4.26 4.52
C TRP A 68 -6.67 -3.71 5.21
N ASP A 69 -6.49 -2.73 6.07
CA ASP A 69 -7.58 -2.05 6.78
C ASP A 69 -7.80 -0.63 6.25
N THR A 70 -6.69 0.09 6.02
CA THR A 70 -6.71 1.49 5.60
C THR A 70 -5.65 1.72 4.53
N MET A 71 -6.03 2.50 3.52
CA MET A 71 -5.13 3.00 2.50
C MET A 71 -5.04 4.52 2.60
N TYR A 72 -3.84 5.03 2.50
CA TYR A 72 -3.57 6.46 2.36
C TYR A 72 -2.89 6.75 1.02
N THR A 73 -3.26 7.87 0.41
CA THR A 73 -2.47 8.49 -0.66
C THR A 73 -2.21 9.94 -0.31
N PHE A 74 -1.01 10.43 -0.55
CA PHE A 74 -0.56 11.74 -0.11
C PHE A 74 -0.36 12.68 -1.28
N LYS A 75 -0.72 13.95 -1.07
CA LYS A 75 -0.42 15.03 -1.99
C LYS A 75 1.10 15.13 -2.20
N PRO A 76 1.57 15.44 -3.41
CA PRO A 76 3.00 15.74 -3.61
C PRO A 76 3.49 16.82 -2.64
N GLU A 77 4.76 16.70 -2.25
CA GLU A 77 5.46 17.61 -1.33
C GLU A 77 5.04 17.51 0.15
N VAL A 78 4.08 16.65 0.52
CA VAL A 78 3.79 16.40 1.95
C VAL A 78 5.05 15.89 2.63
N SER A 79 5.38 16.44 3.81
CA SER A 79 6.59 16.08 4.54
C SER A 79 6.56 14.64 5.04
N ILE A 80 7.72 14.03 5.17
CA ILE A 80 7.86 12.66 5.69
C ILE A 80 7.34 12.58 7.13
N GLU A 81 7.56 13.61 7.93
CA GLU A 81 7.09 13.74 9.30
C GLU A 81 5.55 13.71 9.34
N LYS A 82 4.89 14.45 8.43
CA LYS A 82 3.43 14.43 8.32
C LYS A 82 2.91 13.06 7.90
N ILE A 83 3.59 12.38 7.00
CA ILE A 83 3.24 11.01 6.62
C ILE A 83 3.35 10.07 7.84
N TYR A 84 4.42 10.18 8.65
CA TYR A 84 4.57 9.38 9.88
C TYR A 84 3.48 9.65 10.90
N GLU A 85 3.08 10.92 11.06
CA GLU A 85 1.95 11.29 11.92
C GLU A 85 0.66 10.59 11.48
N VAL A 86 0.36 10.61 10.18
CA VAL A 86 -0.86 10.03 9.60
C VAL A 86 -0.88 8.51 9.70
N ILE A 87 0.24 7.83 9.39
CA ILE A 87 0.33 6.37 9.49
C ILE A 87 0.55 5.86 10.92
N GLY A 88 0.79 6.76 11.89
CA GLY A 88 0.89 6.46 13.31
C GLY A 88 2.27 6.00 13.78
N TYR A 89 3.28 5.93 12.93
CA TYR A 89 4.66 5.57 13.33
C TYR A 89 5.71 5.93 12.29
N LYS A 90 6.97 5.98 12.72
CA LYS A 90 8.12 6.20 11.84
C LYS A 90 8.46 4.94 11.03
N TRP A 91 8.09 4.94 9.75
CA TRP A 91 8.45 3.88 8.81
C TRP A 91 9.54 4.35 7.84
N THR A 92 10.76 3.89 8.06
CA THR A 92 11.97 4.41 7.41
C THR A 92 12.07 4.17 5.90
N LYS A 93 11.14 3.40 5.30
CA LYS A 93 11.11 3.16 3.85
C LYS A 93 10.26 4.17 3.09
N ILE A 94 9.55 5.08 3.79
CA ILE A 94 8.76 6.12 3.14
C ILE A 94 9.68 7.10 2.41
N THR A 95 9.25 7.51 1.22
CA THR A 95 9.93 8.52 0.42
C THR A 95 8.89 9.54 -0.03
N LYS A 96 9.23 10.82 0.04
CA LYS A 96 8.33 11.91 -0.35
C LYS A 96 8.11 11.92 -1.87
N ALA A 97 6.84 11.96 -2.31
CA ALA A 97 6.53 12.25 -3.71
C ALA A 97 6.75 13.74 -4.00
N THR A 98 7.41 14.05 -5.10
CA THR A 98 7.82 15.41 -5.46
C THR A 98 6.95 16.06 -6.53
N ASN A 99 6.06 15.29 -7.17
CA ASN A 99 5.13 15.84 -8.16
C ASN A 99 3.89 14.95 -8.37
N LYS A 100 2.87 15.50 -9.04
CA LYS A 100 1.58 14.84 -9.31
C LYS A 100 1.67 13.58 -10.19
N GLY A 101 2.77 13.36 -10.90
CA GLY A 101 2.96 12.18 -11.75
C GLY A 101 3.55 10.97 -11.02
N MET A 102 3.71 11.03 -9.71
CA MET A 102 4.24 9.94 -8.89
C MET A 102 3.12 9.26 -8.09
N ASN A 103 3.18 7.94 -8.00
CA ASN A 103 2.39 7.19 -7.04
C ASN A 103 2.93 7.40 -5.62
N GLN A 104 2.03 7.46 -4.64
CA GLN A 104 2.35 7.38 -3.22
C GLN A 104 1.15 6.81 -2.44
N LEU A 105 0.97 5.48 -2.51
CA LEU A 105 -0.08 4.78 -1.79
C LEU A 105 0.54 3.93 -0.68
N VAL A 106 -0.03 4.04 0.51
CA VAL A 106 0.40 3.28 1.70
C VAL A 106 -0.79 2.47 2.19
N PHE A 107 -0.66 1.15 2.24
CA PHE A 107 -1.65 0.24 2.79
C PHE A 107 -1.24 -0.22 4.17
N LEU A 108 -2.13 -0.07 5.12
CA LEU A 108 -1.95 -0.52 6.50
C LEU A 108 -2.83 -1.74 6.79
N LYS A 109 -2.30 -2.64 7.62
CA LYS A 109 -3.03 -3.72 8.31
C LYS A 109 -2.58 -3.72 9.76
N ASP A 110 -3.54 -3.67 10.70
CA ASP A 110 -3.26 -3.61 12.14
C ASP A 110 -2.23 -2.52 12.50
N GLY A 111 -2.36 -1.32 11.88
CA GLY A 111 -1.47 -0.18 12.06
C GLY A 111 -0.04 -0.37 11.52
N LYS A 112 0.21 -1.38 10.67
CA LYS A 112 1.54 -1.61 10.05
C LYS A 112 1.45 -1.52 8.53
N VAL A 113 2.48 -0.97 7.88
CA VAL A 113 2.56 -0.91 6.42
C VAL A 113 2.73 -2.31 5.86
N VAL A 114 1.74 -2.75 5.07
CA VAL A 114 1.71 -4.03 4.36
C VAL A 114 1.85 -3.90 2.85
N GLY A 115 1.68 -2.68 2.31
CA GLY A 115 1.87 -2.37 0.89
C GLY A 115 2.28 -0.91 0.71
N TYR A 116 3.16 -0.65 -0.27
CA TYR A 116 3.62 0.70 -0.58
C TYR A 116 3.90 0.84 -2.07
N VAL A 117 3.04 1.57 -2.77
CA VAL A 117 3.23 1.90 -4.19
C VAL A 117 3.80 3.30 -4.29
N TYR A 118 5.03 3.40 -4.79
CA TYR A 118 5.76 4.67 -4.86
C TYR A 118 6.47 4.84 -6.20
N GLY A 119 6.57 6.09 -6.63
CA GLY A 119 7.40 6.51 -7.75
C GLY A 119 6.66 6.65 -9.08
N TYR A 120 7.41 6.89 -10.13
CA TYR A 120 6.85 7.11 -11.47
C TYR A 120 6.29 5.83 -12.08
N PRO A 121 5.18 5.92 -12.83
CA PRO A 121 4.50 4.76 -13.41
C PRO A 121 5.28 4.10 -14.54
N LYS A 122 6.36 4.72 -15.04
CA LYS A 122 7.14 4.20 -16.17
C LYS A 122 7.63 2.77 -15.96
N ALA A 123 8.12 2.44 -14.78
CA ALA A 123 8.64 1.11 -14.45
C ALA A 123 7.53 0.10 -14.16
N ARG A 124 6.53 0.50 -13.38
CA ARG A 124 5.44 -0.39 -12.93
C ARG A 124 4.27 -0.46 -13.89
N LYS A 125 4.18 0.46 -14.87
CA LYS A 125 3.07 0.58 -15.84
C LYS A 125 1.69 0.82 -15.21
N VAL A 126 1.64 1.23 -13.94
CA VAL A 126 0.43 1.53 -13.18
C VAL A 126 0.58 2.91 -12.53
N PHE A 127 -0.45 3.73 -12.69
CA PHE A 127 -0.61 5.02 -12.02
C PHE A 127 -1.98 5.08 -11.37
N PHE A 128 -2.05 5.68 -10.17
CA PHE A 128 -3.31 5.91 -9.46
C PHE A 128 -3.59 7.41 -9.39
N ASP A 129 -4.77 7.79 -9.84
CA ASP A 129 -5.25 9.17 -9.83
C ASP A 129 -6.47 9.27 -8.91
N PHE A 130 -6.31 9.91 -7.77
CA PHE A 130 -7.40 10.17 -6.81
C PHE A 130 -8.00 11.58 -6.99
N GLY A 131 -7.64 12.28 -8.06
CA GLY A 131 -8.11 13.65 -8.34
C GLY A 131 -7.51 14.68 -7.39
N GLU A 132 -8.33 15.67 -7.02
CA GLU A 132 -7.90 16.75 -6.13
C GLU A 132 -8.03 16.37 -4.65
N TYR A 133 -6.98 16.65 -3.89
CA TYR A 133 -6.93 16.45 -2.45
C TYR A 133 -7.54 17.67 -1.73
N LYS A 134 -8.53 17.46 -0.87
CA LYS A 134 -9.07 18.50 0.03
C LYS A 134 -8.10 18.90 1.15
N GLY A 135 -7.02 18.17 1.35
CA GLY A 135 -5.99 18.39 2.37
C GLY A 135 -4.67 17.79 1.93
N ASP A 136 -3.88 17.28 2.86
CA ASP A 136 -2.55 16.71 2.59
C ASP A 136 -2.60 15.27 2.11
N TYR A 137 -3.70 14.55 2.37
CA TYR A 137 -3.88 13.16 2.01
C TYR A 137 -5.34 12.81 1.75
N PHE A 138 -5.56 11.69 1.10
CA PHE A 138 -6.84 11.03 0.94
C PHE A 138 -6.76 9.67 1.61
N THR A 139 -7.86 9.21 2.21
CA THR A 139 -7.92 7.93 2.93
C THR A 139 -9.16 7.14 2.54
N LEU A 140 -9.01 5.84 2.46
CA LEU A 140 -10.08 4.86 2.34
C LEU A 140 -9.81 3.70 3.30
N THR A 141 -10.89 3.15 3.84
CA THR A 141 -10.87 1.89 4.56
C THR A 141 -11.22 0.73 3.61
N ASN A 142 -10.97 -0.49 4.03
CA ASN A 142 -11.36 -1.68 3.25
C ASN A 142 -12.88 -1.88 3.16
N ASN A 143 -13.69 -1.09 3.90
CA ASN A 143 -15.15 -1.06 3.80
C ASN A 143 -15.64 -0.08 2.71
N ASP A 144 -14.81 0.89 2.33
CA ASP A 144 -15.16 1.88 1.31
C ASP A 144 -14.96 1.29 -0.07
N ALA A 145 -15.93 1.45 -0.97
CA ALA A 145 -15.78 1.00 -2.35
C ALA A 145 -14.65 1.78 -3.04
N LEU A 146 -13.74 1.06 -3.69
CA LEU A 146 -12.62 1.61 -4.43
C LEU A 146 -12.90 1.52 -5.94
N ASN A 147 -13.95 2.24 -6.37
CA ASN A 147 -14.36 2.23 -7.77
C ASN A 147 -13.38 3.01 -8.64
N MET A 148 -12.94 2.39 -9.72
CA MET A 148 -11.95 2.96 -10.63
C MET A 148 -12.38 2.87 -12.09
N GLU A 149 -12.10 3.92 -12.82
CA GLU A 149 -11.93 3.86 -14.28
C GLU A 149 -10.46 3.56 -14.58
N MET A 150 -10.22 2.77 -15.61
CA MET A 150 -8.88 2.50 -16.11
C MET A 150 -8.71 2.96 -17.55
N ASN A 151 -7.71 3.78 -17.79
CA ASN A 151 -7.24 4.14 -19.11
C ASN A 151 -5.86 3.56 -19.37
N MET A 152 -5.57 3.10 -20.58
CA MET A 152 -4.23 2.72 -21.00
C MET A 152 -3.71 3.64 -22.10
N ASN A 153 -2.63 4.37 -21.82
CA ASN A 153 -2.02 5.27 -22.81
C ASN A 153 -1.16 4.51 -23.85
N LYS A 154 -0.69 5.23 -24.89
CA LYS A 154 0.18 4.69 -25.96
C LYS A 154 1.44 3.97 -25.45
N LYS A 155 1.97 4.37 -24.27
CA LYS A 155 3.16 3.78 -23.65
C LYS A 155 2.84 2.53 -22.80
N GLY A 156 1.57 2.08 -22.78
CA GLY A 156 1.10 0.95 -22.01
C GLY A 156 1.03 1.20 -20.50
N ILE A 157 0.95 2.47 -20.09
CA ILE A 157 0.72 2.83 -18.68
C ILE A 157 -0.79 2.81 -18.45
N ARG A 158 -1.21 2.05 -17.45
CA ARG A 158 -2.60 2.00 -16.95
C ARG A 158 -2.77 3.04 -15.87
N THR A 159 -3.64 4.01 -16.12
CA THR A 159 -4.06 5.01 -15.11
C THR A 159 -5.38 4.55 -14.51
N PHE A 160 -5.42 4.32 -13.22
CA PHE A 160 -6.61 4.03 -12.43
C PHE A 160 -7.08 5.33 -11.80
N LYS A 161 -8.18 5.87 -12.30
CA LYS A 161 -8.81 7.10 -11.79
C LYS A 161 -9.92 6.72 -10.83
N TYR A 162 -9.87 7.25 -9.62
CA TYR A 162 -10.91 7.03 -8.61
C TYR A 162 -12.20 7.73 -9.01
N VAL A 163 -13.29 6.96 -8.99
CA VAL A 163 -14.65 7.43 -9.25
C VAL A 163 -15.36 7.54 -7.91
N LYS A 164 -15.73 8.75 -7.54
CA LYS A 164 -16.45 9.00 -6.29
C LYS A 164 -17.85 8.41 -6.33
N PRO A 165 -18.39 7.93 -5.20
CA PRO A 165 -19.77 7.41 -5.16
C PRO A 165 -20.82 8.38 -5.73
N GLU A 166 -20.66 9.68 -5.47
CA GLU A 166 -21.55 10.74 -5.96
C GLU A 166 -21.54 10.90 -7.50
N GLU A 167 -20.49 10.45 -8.17
CA GLU A 167 -20.36 10.47 -9.62
C GLU A 167 -21.10 9.29 -10.27
N LEU A 168 -21.14 8.14 -9.58
CA LEU A 168 -21.84 6.93 -10.04
C LEU A 168 -23.37 7.07 -9.99
N GLU A 169 -23.89 7.85 -9.04
CA GLU A 169 -25.33 8.08 -8.89
C GLU A 169 -25.91 9.01 -9.97
N LYS A 170 -25.07 9.77 -10.67
CA LYS A 170 -25.51 10.71 -11.73
C LYS A 170 -25.69 10.06 -13.10
N ASP A 171 -25.09 8.90 -13.31
CA ASP A 171 -25.09 8.17 -14.58
C ASP A 171 -26.07 6.98 -14.57
N SER A 172 -26.82 6.79 -13.48
CA SER A 172 -27.87 5.79 -13.30
C SER A 172 -29.26 6.41 -13.37
#